data_9da25b337a60d3a7d000e3dbec37d353
#
_entry.id   9da25b337a60d3a7d000e3dbec37d353
#
_cell.length_a   1.000
_cell.length_b   1.000
_cell.length_c   1.000
_cell.angle_alpha   90.00
_cell.angle_beta   90.00
_cell.angle_gamma   90.00
#
_symmetry.space_group_name_H-M   'P 1'
#
loop_
_entity.id
_entity.type
_entity.pdbx_description
1 polymer ?
#
loop_
_entity_poly.entity_id
_entity_poly.type
_entity_poly.pdbx_seq_one_letter_code
_entity_poly.pdbx_strand_id
1 'polypeptide(L)'
;MAAENPAMDRKVGKNNLLRIGYVPYSETYSAPGDYRRFVAYARTKNLFFENARPDLHYDLVVLSERADISMWSRYPHGKIVYDFIDSYLAIPRTDIKQWLRGLAKYLMRQSRRLQFDHWRALSEMCARADAVVCTTDEQRQHIIRYCPNAHVILDIHSAVTHQVKTDYAIKKPVKIVWEGLPGNLYQLRSIRKTLFRLRERYPLELHVVTDLYGPRFLGHLGRINSEKLAKKCFEPVVMEAWSQEKLAQSICACDIAIIPINMNDPLTMGKPENKLLLFWRMGMP
;
A
#
# COMPACT_ATOMS: atom_id res chain seq x y z
N MET A 1 10.96 -23.60 -1.05
CA MET A 1 12.08 -23.44 -2.00
C MET A 1 12.45 -21.98 -2.00
N ALA A 2 13.64 -21.66 -1.48
CA ALA A 2 14.16 -20.30 -1.46
C ALA A 2 14.45 -19.87 -2.92
N ALA A 3 13.88 -18.76 -3.34
CA ALA A 3 14.17 -18.20 -4.66
C ALA A 3 15.61 -17.70 -4.65
N GLU A 4 16.48 -18.35 -5.37
CA GLU A 4 17.84 -17.92 -5.64
C GLU A 4 17.83 -16.55 -6.30
N ASN A 5 18.59 -15.65 -5.70
CA ASN A 5 18.87 -14.33 -6.24
C ASN A 5 19.83 -14.54 -7.43
N PRO A 6 19.46 -14.25 -8.69
CA PRO A 6 20.42 -14.39 -9.77
C PRO A 6 21.43 -13.26 -9.70
N ALA A 7 22.56 -13.55 -9.06
CA ALA A 7 23.79 -12.80 -9.29
C ALA A 7 24.18 -13.01 -10.76
N MET A 8 23.76 -12.11 -11.62
CA MET A 8 24.05 -12.14 -13.05
C MET A 8 25.47 -11.64 -13.29
N ASP A 9 26.27 -12.56 -13.81
CA ASP A 9 27.67 -12.37 -14.21
C ASP A 9 27.84 -11.16 -15.15
N ARG A 10 28.71 -10.24 -14.78
CA ARG A 10 29.01 -9.02 -15.55
C ARG A 10 29.91 -9.35 -16.74
N LYS A 11 29.32 -9.56 -17.91
CA LYS A 11 29.98 -9.25 -19.21
C LYS A 11 29.19 -8.15 -19.87
N VAL A 12 29.55 -6.88 -19.61
CA VAL A 12 28.91 -5.71 -20.17
C VAL A 12 29.93 -4.95 -21.01
N GLY A 13 29.60 -4.80 -22.29
CA GLY A 13 30.22 -3.80 -23.14
C GLY A 13 30.00 -2.39 -22.56
N LYS A 14 30.92 -1.47 -22.82
CA LYS A 14 30.91 -0.06 -22.39
C LYS A 14 29.74 0.74 -22.99
N ASN A 15 28.51 0.43 -22.58
CA ASN A 15 27.40 1.37 -22.66
C ASN A 15 27.24 1.96 -21.26
N ASN A 16 27.15 3.27 -21.14
CA ASN A 16 26.84 4.01 -19.91
C ASN A 16 25.46 3.56 -19.39
N LEU A 17 25.42 2.44 -18.72
CA LEU A 17 24.21 1.96 -18.02
C LEU A 17 24.01 2.88 -16.84
N LEU A 18 22.83 3.52 -16.77
CA LEU A 18 22.40 4.32 -15.63
C LEU A 18 22.51 3.50 -14.35
N ARG A 19 23.19 4.02 -13.35
CA ARG A 19 23.23 3.43 -12.03
C ARG A 19 21.97 3.83 -11.27
N ILE A 20 21.05 2.88 -11.11
CA ILE A 20 19.75 3.10 -10.47
C ILE A 20 19.78 2.54 -9.06
N GLY A 21 19.49 3.40 -8.07
CA GLY A 21 19.26 3.01 -6.70
C GLY A 21 17.76 2.95 -6.39
N TYR A 22 17.32 1.97 -5.61
CA TYR A 22 15.95 1.88 -5.13
C TYR A 22 15.91 1.73 -3.61
N VAL A 23 15.06 2.51 -2.94
CA VAL A 23 14.74 2.32 -1.51
C VAL A 23 13.42 1.57 -1.42
N PRO A 24 13.44 0.25 -1.11
CA PRO A 24 12.26 -0.60 -1.15
C PRO A 24 11.38 -0.47 0.11
N TYR A 25 10.17 -1.01 0.02
CA TYR A 25 9.29 -1.27 1.17
C TYR A 25 9.76 -2.48 1.99
N SER A 26 10.35 -3.48 1.33
CA SER A 26 10.95 -4.67 1.95
C SER A 26 12.24 -5.05 1.24
N GLU A 27 13.21 -5.58 1.99
CA GLU A 27 14.52 -6.00 1.44
C GLU A 27 14.40 -7.07 0.35
N THR A 28 13.36 -7.89 0.41
CA THR A 28 13.08 -8.97 -0.54
C THR A 28 12.18 -8.55 -1.70
N TYR A 29 11.77 -7.27 -1.76
CA TYR A 29 10.81 -6.73 -2.73
C TYR A 29 9.44 -7.44 -2.73
N SER A 30 9.08 -8.08 -1.62
CA SER A 30 7.84 -8.83 -1.45
C SER A 30 6.66 -7.98 -0.98
N ALA A 31 6.91 -6.74 -0.56
CA ALA A 31 5.82 -5.84 -0.18
C ALA A 31 5.00 -5.39 -1.40
N PRO A 32 3.67 -5.20 -1.25
CA PRO A 32 2.82 -4.72 -2.34
C PRO A 32 3.32 -3.45 -3.03
N GLY A 33 3.86 -2.50 -2.27
CA GLY A 33 4.44 -1.27 -2.80
C GLY A 33 5.68 -1.49 -3.68
N ASP A 34 6.39 -2.62 -3.52
CA ASP A 34 7.51 -2.98 -4.38
C ASP A 34 7.03 -3.65 -5.66
N TYR A 35 6.42 -4.84 -5.55
CA TYR A 35 6.13 -5.68 -6.72
C TYR A 35 4.96 -5.19 -7.59
N ARG A 36 4.13 -4.26 -7.09
CA ARG A 36 3.05 -3.63 -7.88
C ARG A 36 3.46 -2.33 -8.53
N ARG A 37 4.63 -1.79 -8.22
CA ARG A 37 5.07 -0.46 -8.67
C ARG A 37 6.46 -0.53 -9.32
N PHE A 38 7.47 0.12 -8.75
CA PHE A 38 8.79 0.25 -9.38
C PHE A 38 9.41 -1.09 -9.77
N VAL A 39 9.38 -2.10 -8.90
CA VAL A 39 9.99 -3.41 -9.19
C VAL A 39 9.31 -4.10 -10.38
N ALA A 40 7.97 -4.02 -10.49
CA ALA A 40 7.26 -4.55 -11.64
C ALA A 40 7.66 -3.81 -12.93
N TYR A 41 7.73 -2.48 -12.89
CA TYR A 41 8.18 -1.67 -14.01
C TYR A 41 9.62 -2.00 -14.42
N ALA A 42 10.53 -2.04 -13.46
CA ALA A 42 11.94 -2.34 -13.70
C ALA A 42 12.13 -3.71 -14.35
N ARG A 43 11.42 -4.74 -13.86
CA ARG A 43 11.42 -6.09 -14.47
C ARG A 43 10.89 -6.08 -15.90
N THR A 44 9.79 -5.38 -16.15
CA THR A 44 9.19 -5.30 -17.49
C THR A 44 10.11 -4.58 -18.48
N LYS A 45 10.88 -3.60 -18.02
CA LYS A 45 11.83 -2.83 -18.83
C LYS A 45 13.26 -3.34 -18.81
N ASN A 46 13.51 -4.47 -18.14
CA ASN A 46 14.86 -5.04 -17.95
C ASN A 46 15.85 -4.01 -17.38
N LEU A 47 15.40 -3.18 -16.42
CA LEU A 47 16.25 -2.21 -15.74
C LEU A 47 16.99 -2.89 -14.58
N PHE A 48 18.30 -2.65 -14.53
CA PHE A 48 19.10 -3.06 -13.37
C PHE A 48 19.03 -1.99 -12.29
N PHE A 49 18.84 -2.38 -11.06
CA PHE A 49 18.84 -1.50 -9.89
C PHE A 49 19.41 -2.23 -8.67
N GLU A 50 19.87 -1.48 -7.70
CA GLU A 50 20.36 -1.98 -6.42
C GLU A 50 19.67 -1.28 -5.25
N ASN A 51 19.72 -1.85 -4.05
CA ASN A 51 19.23 -1.17 -2.85
C ASN A 51 20.05 0.11 -2.63
N ALA A 52 19.35 1.26 -2.66
CA ALA A 52 20.00 2.56 -2.56
C ALA A 52 20.59 2.82 -1.17
N ARG A 53 21.78 3.37 -1.16
CA ARG A 53 22.48 3.83 0.03
C ARG A 53 22.81 5.32 -0.11
N PRO A 54 22.51 6.16 0.88
CA PRO A 54 22.68 7.60 0.77
C PRO A 54 24.15 8.07 0.71
N ASP A 55 25.10 7.18 1.02
CA ASP A 55 26.54 7.41 0.91
C ASP A 55 27.12 7.09 -0.48
N LEU A 56 26.31 6.53 -1.38
CA LEU A 56 26.74 6.19 -2.75
C LEU A 56 26.15 7.16 -3.77
N HIS A 57 26.85 7.29 -4.89
CA HIS A 57 26.40 8.09 -6.03
C HIS A 57 25.55 7.24 -6.98
N TYR A 58 24.38 7.74 -7.36
CA TYR A 58 23.47 7.17 -8.35
C TYR A 58 23.13 8.21 -9.40
N ASP A 59 22.91 7.78 -10.65
CA ASP A 59 22.35 8.65 -11.70
C ASP A 59 20.85 8.90 -11.44
N LEU A 60 20.16 7.87 -10.95
CA LEU A 60 18.75 7.93 -10.58
C LEU A 60 18.50 7.17 -9.29
N VAL A 61 17.76 7.78 -8.37
CA VAL A 61 17.25 7.10 -7.17
C VAL A 61 15.73 7.10 -7.19
N VAL A 62 15.13 5.91 -7.00
CA VAL A 62 13.70 5.76 -6.78
C VAL A 62 13.47 5.50 -5.30
N LEU A 63 12.71 6.37 -4.67
CA LEU A 63 12.43 6.32 -3.25
C LEU A 63 10.99 5.84 -3.02
N SER A 64 10.81 4.74 -2.30
CA SER A 64 9.51 4.40 -1.77
C SER A 64 9.13 5.30 -0.58
N GLU A 65 7.90 5.25 -0.14
CA GLU A 65 7.44 5.97 1.05
C GLU A 65 8.10 5.52 2.37
N ARG A 66 8.80 4.37 2.35
CA ARG A 66 9.64 3.88 3.47
C ARG A 66 10.97 4.61 3.58
N ALA A 67 11.37 5.35 2.54
CA ALA A 67 12.63 6.08 2.54
C ALA A 67 12.71 7.05 3.72
N ASP A 68 13.89 7.11 4.35
CA ASP A 68 14.17 8.12 5.37
C ASP A 68 14.27 9.50 4.70
N ILE A 69 13.16 10.21 4.62
CA ILE A 69 13.08 11.54 3.99
C ILE A 69 13.99 12.56 4.67
N SER A 70 14.40 12.36 5.94
CA SER A 70 15.34 13.25 6.62
C SER A 70 16.76 13.18 6.05
N MET A 71 17.08 12.09 5.38
CA MET A 71 18.33 11.85 4.68
C MET A 71 18.21 12.16 3.19
N TRP A 72 17.20 11.59 2.53
CA TRP A 72 17.06 11.67 1.09
C TRP A 72 16.67 13.06 0.56
N SER A 73 15.98 13.88 1.34
CA SER A 73 15.74 15.29 1.00
C SER A 73 17.02 16.11 0.87
N ARG A 74 18.14 15.60 1.39
CA ARG A 74 19.47 16.25 1.35
C ARG A 74 20.47 15.52 0.47
N TYR A 75 20.03 14.47 -0.23
CA TYR A 75 20.88 13.71 -1.12
C TYR A 75 21.34 14.61 -2.30
N PRO A 76 22.67 14.82 -2.47
CA PRO A 76 23.18 15.84 -3.38
C PRO A 76 23.37 15.36 -4.83
N HIS A 77 23.23 14.05 -5.08
CA HIS A 77 23.62 13.46 -6.36
C HIS A 77 22.40 12.99 -7.16
N GLY A 78 22.56 12.96 -8.50
CA GLY A 78 21.63 12.34 -9.43
C GLY A 78 20.22 12.88 -9.38
N LYS A 79 19.34 12.17 -10.07
CA LYS A 79 17.89 12.44 -10.10
C LYS A 79 17.17 11.63 -9.05
N ILE A 80 16.10 12.19 -8.49
CA ILE A 80 15.23 11.51 -7.51
C ILE A 80 13.82 11.41 -8.06
N VAL A 81 13.30 10.19 -8.11
CA VAL A 81 11.86 9.89 -8.25
C VAL A 81 11.34 9.48 -6.88
N TYR A 82 10.38 10.22 -6.34
CA TYR A 82 9.76 9.90 -5.07
C TYR A 82 8.38 9.26 -5.31
N ASP A 83 8.27 7.96 -5.00
CA ASP A 83 7.01 7.20 -5.09
C ASP A 83 6.23 7.36 -3.78
N PHE A 84 5.29 8.31 -3.80
CA PHE A 84 4.56 8.80 -2.65
C PHE A 84 3.10 8.34 -2.72
N ILE A 85 2.77 7.21 -2.08
CA ILE A 85 1.49 6.52 -2.23
C ILE A 85 0.39 7.12 -1.35
N ASP A 86 0.69 7.42 -0.09
CA ASP A 86 -0.32 7.89 0.88
C ASP A 86 -0.47 9.43 0.87
N SER A 87 -1.69 9.92 0.94
CA SER A 87 -2.05 11.35 0.84
C SER A 87 -1.79 12.14 2.13
N TYR A 88 -0.61 12.01 2.74
CA TYR A 88 -0.30 12.73 4.00
C TYR A 88 -0.30 14.24 3.85
N LEU A 89 -0.05 14.80 2.67
CA LEU A 89 -0.14 16.24 2.41
C LEU A 89 -1.58 16.76 2.38
N ALA A 90 -2.60 15.87 2.27
CA ALA A 90 -4.01 16.23 2.37
C ALA A 90 -4.46 16.45 3.83
N ILE A 91 -3.70 15.94 4.81
CA ILE A 91 -4.04 16.11 6.23
C ILE A 91 -3.78 17.56 6.63
N PRO A 92 -4.73 18.22 7.33
CA PRO A 92 -4.54 19.59 7.81
C PRO A 92 -3.28 19.73 8.69
N ARG A 93 -2.52 20.81 8.53
CA ARG A 93 -1.33 21.10 9.33
C ARG A 93 -1.60 21.24 10.84
N THR A 94 -2.85 21.53 11.20
CA THR A 94 -3.31 21.63 12.57
C THR A 94 -3.49 20.29 13.29
N ASP A 95 -3.38 19.16 12.54
CA ASP A 95 -3.53 17.83 13.13
C ASP A 95 -2.27 17.48 13.97
N ILE A 96 -2.44 17.47 15.28
CA ILE A 96 -1.42 17.12 16.27
C ILE A 96 -0.79 15.74 15.99
N LYS A 97 -1.52 14.82 15.36
CA LYS A 97 -1.00 13.49 15.00
C LYS A 97 0.18 13.56 14.02
N GLN A 98 0.25 14.61 13.19
CA GLN A 98 1.39 14.80 12.28
C GLN A 98 2.67 15.17 13.03
N TRP A 99 2.56 15.98 14.07
CA TRP A 99 3.68 16.32 14.94
C TRP A 99 4.19 15.09 15.71
N LEU A 100 3.26 14.33 16.29
CA LEU A 100 3.59 13.10 17.01
C LEU A 100 4.18 12.03 16.08
N ARG A 101 3.81 12.02 14.79
CA ARG A 101 4.30 11.05 13.80
C ARG A 101 5.81 11.23 13.53
N GLY A 102 6.28 12.45 13.38
CA GLY A 102 7.72 12.74 13.19
C GLY A 102 8.55 12.29 14.38
N LEU A 103 8.07 12.59 15.60
CA LEU A 103 8.69 12.13 16.84
C LEU A 103 8.66 10.58 16.94
N ALA A 104 7.53 9.96 16.64
CA ALA A 104 7.39 8.50 16.67
C ALA A 104 8.35 7.82 15.69
N LYS A 105 8.45 8.30 14.44
CA LYS A 105 9.40 7.76 13.45
C LYS A 105 10.85 7.86 13.94
N TYR A 106 11.22 8.96 14.60
CA TYR A 106 12.57 9.13 15.17
C TYR A 106 12.83 8.15 16.32
N LEU A 107 11.91 8.05 17.29
CA LEU A 107 12.02 7.10 18.41
C LEU A 107 12.06 5.65 17.96
N MET A 108 11.36 5.32 16.87
CA MET A 108 11.34 3.99 16.28
C MET A 108 12.53 3.72 15.31
N ARG A 109 13.50 4.64 15.24
CA ARG A 109 14.67 4.56 14.34
C ARG A 109 14.32 4.44 12.84
N GLN A 110 13.13 4.87 12.47
CA GLN A 110 12.70 4.97 11.06
C GLN A 110 13.17 6.26 10.39
N SER A 111 13.65 7.23 11.18
CA SER A 111 14.25 8.46 10.72
C SER A 111 15.54 8.72 11.52
N ARG A 112 16.64 9.01 10.83
CA ARG A 112 17.93 9.33 11.47
C ARG A 112 17.96 10.70 12.11
N ARG A 113 17.07 11.60 11.68
CA ARG A 113 16.96 12.97 12.22
C ARG A 113 15.57 13.21 12.75
N LEU A 114 15.50 13.89 13.90
CA LEU A 114 14.23 14.30 14.49
C LEU A 114 13.53 15.31 13.58
N GLN A 115 12.28 15.02 13.22
CA GLN A 115 11.42 15.88 12.43
C GLN A 115 10.18 16.23 13.24
N PHE A 116 10.11 17.45 13.74
CA PHE A 116 8.96 17.91 14.52
C PHE A 116 7.71 18.14 13.64
N ASP A 117 7.89 18.55 12.40
CA ASP A 117 6.82 18.76 11.42
C ASP A 117 6.96 17.77 10.27
N HIS A 118 6.25 16.66 10.35
CA HIS A 118 6.30 15.62 9.32
C HIS A 118 5.72 16.11 7.98
N TRP A 119 4.73 16.99 8.02
CA TRP A 119 4.14 17.59 6.83
C TRP A 119 5.18 18.44 6.07
N ARG A 120 5.94 19.28 6.80
CA ARG A 120 7.03 20.07 6.23
C ARG A 120 8.13 19.18 5.63
N ALA A 121 8.52 18.12 6.34
CA ALA A 121 9.51 17.18 5.84
C ALA A 121 9.07 16.49 4.53
N LEU A 122 7.79 16.13 4.40
CA LEU A 122 7.24 15.59 3.17
C LEU A 122 7.23 16.63 2.04
N SER A 123 6.85 17.87 2.33
CA SER A 123 6.88 18.94 1.33
C SER A 123 8.29 19.26 0.85
N GLU A 124 9.28 19.25 1.74
CA GLU A 124 10.72 19.42 1.41
C GLU A 124 11.22 18.23 0.57
N MET A 125 10.77 16.99 0.86
CA MET A 125 11.12 15.83 0.04
C MET A 125 10.51 15.91 -1.36
N CYS A 126 9.26 16.32 -1.47
CA CYS A 126 8.62 16.56 -2.78
C CYS A 126 9.33 17.67 -3.57
N ALA A 127 9.73 18.77 -2.89
CA ALA A 127 10.47 19.87 -3.54
C ALA A 127 11.88 19.46 -3.99
N ARG A 128 12.53 18.51 -3.30
CA ARG A 128 13.84 17.97 -3.70
C ARG A 128 13.72 16.98 -4.86
N ALA A 129 12.61 16.27 -4.98
CA ALA A 129 12.43 15.27 -6.01
C ALA A 129 12.37 15.91 -7.42
N ASP A 130 13.02 15.27 -8.39
CA ASP A 130 12.93 15.65 -9.81
C ASP A 130 11.60 15.21 -10.43
N ALA A 131 11.00 14.16 -9.88
CA ALA A 131 9.64 13.74 -10.17
C ALA A 131 9.01 13.09 -8.94
N VAL A 132 7.68 13.25 -8.80
CA VAL A 132 6.91 12.54 -7.79
C VAL A 132 5.87 11.67 -8.47
N VAL A 133 5.82 10.41 -8.09
CA VAL A 133 4.77 9.49 -8.50
C VAL A 133 3.76 9.39 -7.36
N CYS A 134 2.50 9.60 -7.66
CA CYS A 134 1.38 9.50 -6.73
C CYS A 134 0.29 8.57 -7.30
N THR A 135 -0.80 8.41 -6.57
CA THR A 135 -1.79 7.36 -6.88
C THR A 135 -3.16 7.91 -7.29
N THR A 136 -3.45 9.18 -7.00
CA THR A 136 -4.72 9.83 -7.37
C THR A 136 -4.49 11.27 -7.81
N ASP A 137 -5.43 11.83 -8.57
CA ASP A 137 -5.40 13.24 -8.94
C ASP A 137 -5.60 14.16 -7.74
N GLU A 138 -6.40 13.77 -6.76
CA GLU A 138 -6.56 14.48 -5.49
C GLU A 138 -5.22 14.62 -4.76
N GLN A 139 -4.47 13.53 -4.67
CA GLN A 139 -3.13 13.55 -4.08
C GLN A 139 -2.19 14.45 -4.89
N ARG A 140 -2.22 14.34 -6.22
CA ARG A 140 -1.41 15.16 -7.13
C ARG A 140 -1.62 16.66 -6.90
N GLN A 141 -2.85 17.12 -6.65
CA GLN A 141 -3.16 18.54 -6.38
C GLN A 141 -2.43 19.09 -5.15
N HIS A 142 -2.14 18.26 -4.17
CA HIS A 142 -1.33 18.66 -3.01
C HIS A 142 0.17 18.66 -3.30
N ILE A 143 0.64 17.80 -4.22
CA ILE A 143 2.05 17.60 -4.54
C ILE A 143 2.57 18.65 -5.52
N ILE A 144 1.80 19.03 -6.54
CA ILE A 144 2.25 19.94 -7.63
C ILE A 144 2.73 21.32 -7.14
N ARG A 145 2.33 21.70 -5.92
CA ARG A 145 2.80 22.94 -5.27
C ARG A 145 4.29 22.90 -4.92
N TYR A 146 4.85 21.70 -4.77
CA TYR A 146 6.24 21.45 -4.37
C TYR A 146 7.05 20.83 -5.50
N CYS A 147 6.47 19.91 -6.25
CA CYS A 147 7.04 19.27 -7.42
C CYS A 147 6.05 19.34 -8.58
N PRO A 148 6.23 20.28 -9.55
CA PRO A 148 5.35 20.37 -10.72
C PRO A 148 5.36 19.11 -11.58
N ASN A 149 6.49 18.36 -11.57
CA ASN A 149 6.66 17.10 -12.29
C ASN A 149 6.06 15.93 -11.47
N ALA A 150 4.75 15.99 -11.21
CA ALA A 150 4.01 14.98 -10.47
C ALA A 150 3.07 14.18 -11.38
N HIS A 151 3.13 12.84 -11.29
CA HIS A 151 2.41 11.91 -12.16
C HIS A 151 1.57 10.94 -11.36
N VAL A 152 0.33 10.70 -11.81
CA VAL A 152 -0.54 9.66 -11.26
C VAL A 152 -0.21 8.34 -11.94
N ILE A 153 0.27 7.36 -11.16
CA ILE A 153 0.55 6.00 -11.63
C ILE A 153 -0.07 5.01 -10.66
N LEU A 154 -1.02 4.22 -11.16
CA LEU A 154 -1.72 3.21 -10.38
C LEU A 154 -0.85 1.96 -10.18
N ASP A 155 -1.22 1.14 -9.19
CA ASP A 155 -0.62 -0.16 -8.93
C ASP A 155 -0.92 -1.14 -10.07
N ILE A 156 0.03 -2.05 -10.35
CA ILE A 156 -0.15 -3.12 -11.34
C ILE A 156 -0.84 -4.31 -10.67
N HIS A 157 -2.14 -4.47 -10.89
CA HIS A 157 -2.92 -5.57 -10.30
C HIS A 157 -2.74 -6.91 -11.02
N SER A 158 -2.28 -6.92 -12.28
CA SER A 158 -1.93 -8.15 -12.99
C SER A 158 -0.77 -8.91 -12.33
N ALA A 159 0.09 -8.22 -11.57
CA ALA A 159 1.14 -8.88 -10.77
C ALA A 159 0.59 -9.64 -9.54
N VAL A 160 -0.67 -9.41 -9.16
CA VAL A 160 -1.30 -10.03 -7.99
C VAL A 160 -1.95 -11.35 -8.34
N THR A 161 -2.78 -11.36 -9.39
CA THR A 161 -3.49 -12.54 -9.84
C THR A 161 -3.92 -12.45 -11.29
N HIS A 162 -4.03 -13.62 -11.94
CA HIS A 162 -4.67 -13.80 -13.24
C HIS A 162 -6.01 -14.53 -13.13
N GLN A 163 -6.38 -15.00 -11.94
CA GLN A 163 -7.64 -15.71 -11.71
C GLN A 163 -8.83 -14.76 -11.83
N VAL A 164 -9.89 -15.22 -12.50
CA VAL A 164 -11.13 -14.48 -12.69
C VAL A 164 -12.29 -15.37 -12.25
N LYS A 165 -13.29 -14.79 -11.59
CA LYS A 165 -14.54 -15.45 -11.24
C LYS A 165 -15.31 -15.80 -12.52
N THR A 166 -15.77 -17.04 -12.65
CA THR A 166 -16.51 -17.54 -13.80
C THR A 166 -17.91 -18.04 -13.45
N ASP A 167 -18.14 -18.41 -12.17
CA ASP A 167 -19.47 -18.83 -11.70
C ASP A 167 -20.11 -17.69 -10.90
N TYR A 168 -21.22 -17.15 -11.41
CA TYR A 168 -22.01 -16.09 -10.82
C TYR A 168 -23.36 -16.60 -10.27
N ALA A 169 -23.57 -17.92 -10.24
CA ALA A 169 -24.77 -18.50 -9.66
C ALA A 169 -24.77 -18.29 -8.14
N ILE A 170 -25.76 -17.53 -7.66
CA ILE A 170 -25.90 -17.25 -6.22
C ILE A 170 -26.48 -18.46 -5.51
N LYS A 171 -25.73 -18.98 -4.57
CA LYS A 171 -26.14 -20.08 -3.67
C LYS A 171 -26.40 -19.54 -2.27
N LYS A 172 -27.26 -20.21 -1.53
CA LYS A 172 -27.51 -19.86 -0.12
C LYS A 172 -26.57 -20.65 0.79
N PRO A 173 -25.96 -20.00 1.80
CA PRO A 173 -25.99 -18.57 2.09
C PRO A 173 -25.24 -17.73 1.05
N VAL A 174 -25.67 -16.47 0.86
CA VAL A 174 -24.95 -15.51 0.02
C VAL A 174 -23.66 -15.14 0.72
N LYS A 175 -22.53 -15.32 0.04
CA LYS A 175 -21.19 -15.08 0.58
C LYS A 175 -20.70 -13.69 0.23
N ILE A 176 -20.51 -12.88 1.26
CA ILE A 176 -19.97 -11.52 1.11
C ILE A 176 -18.52 -11.54 1.54
N VAL A 177 -17.58 -11.05 0.72
CA VAL A 177 -16.16 -10.99 1.06
C VAL A 177 -15.70 -9.59 1.36
N TRP A 178 -14.93 -9.46 2.42
CA TRP A 178 -14.10 -8.31 2.72
C TRP A 178 -12.62 -8.73 2.79
N GLU A 179 -11.74 -7.96 2.15
CA GLU A 179 -10.28 -8.16 2.19
C GLU A 179 -9.58 -6.92 2.74
N GLY A 180 -8.53 -7.09 3.53
CA GLY A 180 -7.69 -5.99 3.96
C GLY A 180 -6.84 -6.24 5.18
N LEU A 181 -6.10 -5.22 5.59
CA LEU A 181 -5.28 -5.29 6.80
C LEU A 181 -6.15 -5.35 8.06
N PRO A 182 -5.70 -6.06 9.12
CA PRO A 182 -6.43 -6.17 10.38
C PRO A 182 -6.85 -4.82 10.97
N GLY A 183 -6.01 -3.80 10.84
CA GLY A 183 -6.30 -2.44 11.30
C GLY A 183 -7.48 -1.76 10.60
N ASN A 184 -7.90 -2.25 9.45
CA ASN A 184 -9.01 -1.67 8.67
C ASN A 184 -10.36 -2.38 8.91
N LEU A 185 -10.37 -3.50 9.65
CA LEU A 185 -11.61 -4.23 9.97
C LEU A 185 -12.66 -3.37 10.68
N TYR A 186 -12.23 -2.32 11.41
CA TYR A 186 -13.18 -1.41 12.06
C TYR A 186 -14.15 -0.73 11.07
N GLN A 187 -13.78 -0.63 9.80
CA GLN A 187 -14.62 -0.03 8.74
C GLN A 187 -15.92 -0.82 8.53
N LEU A 188 -15.93 -2.13 8.77
CA LEU A 188 -17.14 -2.96 8.74
C LEU A 188 -18.22 -2.49 9.72
N ARG A 189 -17.84 -1.75 10.77
CA ARG A 189 -18.79 -1.20 11.75
C ARG A 189 -19.75 -0.19 11.12
N SER A 190 -19.29 0.56 10.11
CA SER A 190 -20.13 1.57 9.46
C SER A 190 -21.35 0.96 8.75
N ILE A 191 -21.19 -0.26 8.22
CA ILE A 191 -22.25 -0.99 7.50
C ILE A 191 -22.93 -2.08 8.34
N ARG A 192 -22.56 -2.21 9.61
CA ARG A 192 -23.06 -3.29 10.50
C ARG A 192 -24.59 -3.37 10.52
N LYS A 193 -25.27 -2.24 10.73
CA LYS A 193 -26.74 -2.19 10.77
C LYS A 193 -27.36 -2.66 9.46
N THR A 194 -26.77 -2.31 8.32
CA THR A 194 -27.22 -2.73 6.99
C THR A 194 -27.05 -4.23 6.81
N LEU A 195 -25.90 -4.78 7.18
CA LEU A 195 -25.65 -6.23 7.11
C LEU A 195 -26.65 -7.03 7.96
N PHE A 196 -26.97 -6.56 9.19
CA PHE A 196 -27.98 -7.22 10.04
C PHE A 196 -29.38 -7.19 9.44
N ARG A 197 -29.82 -6.03 8.88
CA ARG A 197 -31.11 -5.93 8.18
C ARG A 197 -31.18 -6.85 6.95
N LEU A 198 -30.10 -6.95 6.19
CA LEU A 198 -30.04 -7.87 5.05
C LEU A 198 -30.12 -9.32 5.49
N ARG A 199 -29.48 -9.70 6.60
CA ARG A 199 -29.53 -11.06 7.15
C ARG A 199 -30.94 -11.49 7.57
N GLU A 200 -31.78 -10.56 8.00
CA GLU A 200 -33.19 -10.84 8.30
C GLU A 200 -33.98 -11.32 7.08
N ARG A 201 -33.55 -10.93 5.87
CA ARG A 201 -34.23 -11.25 4.61
C ARG A 201 -33.51 -12.35 3.81
N TYR A 202 -32.21 -12.42 3.94
CA TYR A 202 -31.35 -13.30 3.15
C TYR A 202 -30.36 -14.03 4.07
N PRO A 203 -30.18 -15.35 3.92
CA PRO A 203 -29.09 -16.04 4.61
C PRO A 203 -27.75 -15.53 4.08
N LEU A 204 -26.99 -14.83 4.93
CA LEU A 204 -25.71 -14.21 4.59
C LEU A 204 -24.58 -14.82 5.41
N GLU A 205 -23.41 -14.91 4.82
CA GLU A 205 -22.14 -15.28 5.44
C GLU A 205 -21.06 -14.26 5.07
N LEU A 206 -20.32 -13.76 6.07
CA LEU A 206 -19.23 -12.81 5.86
C LEU A 206 -17.90 -13.56 5.85
N HIS A 207 -17.21 -13.52 4.72
CA HIS A 207 -15.84 -13.98 4.56
C HIS A 207 -14.88 -12.82 4.77
N VAL A 208 -13.89 -13.02 5.63
CA VAL A 208 -12.86 -12.00 5.95
C VAL A 208 -11.50 -12.56 5.63
N VAL A 209 -10.89 -12.03 4.57
CA VAL A 209 -9.54 -12.40 4.13
C VAL A 209 -8.56 -11.37 4.69
N THR A 210 -7.79 -11.76 5.70
CA THR A 210 -6.87 -10.86 6.42
C THR A 210 -5.86 -11.66 7.24
N ASP A 211 -4.80 -11.00 7.74
CA ASP A 211 -3.95 -11.61 8.76
C ASP A 211 -4.76 -11.84 10.05
N LEU A 212 -4.63 -13.02 10.65
CA LEU A 212 -5.37 -13.39 11.87
C LEU A 212 -5.00 -12.49 13.05
N TYR A 213 -3.77 -11.97 13.04
CA TYR A 213 -3.28 -11.02 14.04
C TYR A 213 -2.58 -9.87 13.35
N GLY A 214 -2.84 -8.65 13.81
CA GLY A 214 -2.18 -7.44 13.31
C GLY A 214 -1.50 -6.64 14.42
N PRO A 215 -0.56 -5.76 14.08
CA PRO A 215 0.04 -4.87 15.05
C PRO A 215 -0.99 -3.81 15.52
N ARG A 216 -0.96 -3.51 16.81
CA ARG A 216 -1.70 -2.39 17.40
C ARG A 216 -0.71 -1.31 17.79
N PHE A 217 -1.04 -0.02 17.50
CA PHE A 217 -0.18 1.12 17.82
C PHE A 217 1.28 0.90 17.40
N LEU A 218 1.51 0.77 16.09
CA LEU A 218 2.85 0.60 15.50
C LEU A 218 3.59 -0.69 15.95
N GLY A 219 2.86 -1.67 16.49
CA GLY A 219 3.43 -2.96 16.92
C GLY A 219 3.90 -3.01 18.38
N HIS A 220 3.83 -1.89 19.13
CA HIS A 220 4.36 -1.83 20.50
C HIS A 220 3.33 -2.04 21.60
N LEU A 221 2.03 -1.90 21.33
CA LEU A 221 0.97 -1.97 22.35
C LEU A 221 -0.08 -3.05 22.01
N GLY A 222 0.36 -4.31 21.97
CA GLY A 222 -0.51 -5.46 21.79
C GLY A 222 -0.81 -5.81 20.33
N ARG A 223 -1.66 -6.83 20.13
CA ARG A 223 -2.07 -7.34 18.81
C ARG A 223 -3.57 -7.19 18.62
N ILE A 224 -3.98 -6.90 17.40
CA ILE A 224 -5.38 -6.98 16.96
C ILE A 224 -5.66 -8.45 16.70
N ASN A 225 -6.70 -9.00 17.34
CA ASN A 225 -7.27 -10.29 16.95
C ASN A 225 -8.37 -10.02 15.92
N SER A 226 -8.12 -10.39 14.66
CA SER A 226 -9.00 -10.09 13.54
C SER A 226 -10.34 -10.81 13.66
N GLU A 227 -10.35 -12.07 14.09
CA GLU A 227 -11.58 -12.85 14.28
C GLU A 227 -12.50 -12.22 15.32
N LYS A 228 -11.95 -11.86 16.49
CA LYS A 228 -12.72 -11.20 17.55
C LYS A 228 -13.29 -9.86 17.08
N LEU A 229 -12.58 -9.14 16.22
CA LEU A 229 -13.05 -7.87 15.69
C LEU A 229 -14.12 -8.07 14.60
N ALA A 230 -13.95 -9.05 13.71
CA ALA A 230 -14.91 -9.39 12.66
C ALA A 230 -16.24 -9.89 13.27
N LYS A 231 -16.22 -10.80 14.25
CA LYS A 231 -17.40 -11.29 14.96
C LYS A 231 -18.19 -10.17 15.66
N LYS A 232 -17.53 -9.11 16.11
CA LYS A 232 -18.23 -7.92 16.63
C LYS A 232 -18.97 -7.13 15.56
N CYS A 233 -18.58 -7.28 14.30
CA CYS A 233 -19.21 -6.57 13.18
C CYS A 233 -20.35 -7.38 12.57
N PHE A 234 -20.21 -8.70 12.44
CA PHE A 234 -21.19 -9.59 11.84
C PHE A 234 -20.95 -11.05 12.25
N GLU A 235 -22.03 -11.85 12.28
CA GLU A 235 -22.01 -13.32 12.40
C GLU A 235 -23.13 -13.92 11.52
N PRO A 236 -22.89 -15.06 10.84
CA PRO A 236 -21.67 -15.86 10.89
C PRO A 236 -20.53 -15.23 10.09
N VAL A 237 -19.29 -15.42 10.55
CA VAL A 237 -18.07 -14.98 9.89
C VAL A 237 -17.12 -16.15 9.65
N VAL A 238 -16.60 -16.25 8.43
CA VAL A 238 -15.53 -17.18 8.03
C VAL A 238 -14.24 -16.39 7.90
N MET A 239 -13.23 -16.79 8.69
CA MET A 239 -11.92 -16.14 8.68
C MET A 239 -10.96 -16.90 7.78
N GLU A 240 -10.33 -16.21 6.86
CA GLU A 240 -9.30 -16.77 5.99
C GLU A 240 -8.01 -15.98 6.15
N ALA A 241 -6.90 -16.70 6.43
CA ALA A 241 -5.59 -16.07 6.52
C ALA A 241 -5.16 -15.57 5.13
N TRP A 242 -4.74 -14.31 5.07
CA TRP A 242 -4.27 -13.74 3.83
C TRP A 242 -3.01 -14.45 3.33
N SER A 243 -3.00 -14.86 2.08
CA SER A 243 -1.79 -15.27 1.35
C SER A 243 -1.96 -14.90 -0.12
N GLN A 244 -0.86 -14.55 -0.78
CA GLN A 244 -0.91 -14.14 -2.18
C GLN A 244 -1.44 -15.26 -3.09
N GLU A 245 -1.09 -16.52 -2.80
CA GLU A 245 -1.46 -17.68 -3.59
C GLU A 245 -2.95 -17.99 -3.49
N LYS A 246 -3.55 -17.79 -2.31
CA LYS A 246 -4.95 -18.15 -2.03
C LYS A 246 -5.93 -17.00 -2.20
N LEU A 247 -5.42 -15.76 -2.21
CA LEU A 247 -6.25 -14.55 -2.23
C LEU A 247 -7.36 -14.61 -3.27
N ALA A 248 -7.02 -14.88 -4.53
CA ALA A 248 -7.99 -14.89 -5.61
C ALA A 248 -8.97 -16.07 -5.51
N GLN A 249 -8.53 -17.22 -5.05
CA GLN A 249 -9.39 -18.38 -4.82
C GLN A 249 -10.44 -18.07 -3.75
N SER A 250 -10.01 -17.53 -2.61
CA SER A 250 -10.90 -17.15 -1.51
C SER A 250 -11.93 -16.10 -1.93
N ILE A 251 -11.48 -15.08 -2.65
CA ILE A 251 -12.36 -13.99 -3.12
C ILE A 251 -13.34 -14.50 -4.18
N CYS A 252 -12.87 -15.21 -5.22
CA CYS A 252 -13.73 -15.71 -6.31
C CYS A 252 -14.73 -16.79 -5.85
N ALA A 253 -14.52 -17.43 -4.70
CA ALA A 253 -15.48 -18.36 -4.10
C ALA A 253 -16.67 -17.64 -3.41
N CYS A 254 -16.63 -16.31 -3.30
CA CYS A 254 -17.69 -15.50 -2.74
C CYS A 254 -18.56 -14.86 -3.82
N ASP A 255 -19.75 -14.37 -3.45
CA ASP A 255 -20.71 -13.81 -4.42
C ASP A 255 -20.53 -12.32 -4.62
N ILE A 256 -20.27 -11.56 -3.55
CA ILE A 256 -20.18 -10.09 -3.57
C ILE A 256 -18.97 -9.63 -2.76
N ALA A 257 -18.20 -8.70 -3.30
CA ALA A 257 -17.13 -8.04 -2.57
C ALA A 257 -17.60 -6.68 -1.98
N ILE A 258 -17.18 -6.37 -0.76
CA ILE A 258 -17.53 -5.11 -0.11
C ILE A 258 -16.30 -4.33 0.32
N ILE A 259 -16.35 -3.00 0.12
CA ILE A 259 -15.27 -2.07 0.46
C ILE A 259 -15.86 -0.90 1.26
N PRO A 260 -16.22 -1.09 2.55
CA PRO A 260 -16.67 0.02 3.37
C PRO A 260 -15.50 0.98 3.62
N ILE A 261 -15.70 2.25 3.35
CA ILE A 261 -14.69 3.31 3.53
C ILE A 261 -15.27 4.48 4.30
N ASN A 262 -14.42 5.17 5.08
CA ASN A 262 -14.80 6.39 5.78
C ASN A 262 -14.46 7.60 4.91
N MET A 263 -15.46 8.17 4.23
CA MET A 263 -15.31 9.34 3.36
C MET A 263 -15.00 10.66 4.12
N ASN A 264 -15.08 10.67 5.44
CA ASN A 264 -14.71 11.84 6.25
C ASN A 264 -13.22 11.88 6.63
N ASP A 265 -12.46 10.85 6.25
CA ASP A 265 -11.02 10.80 6.52
C ASP A 265 -10.23 11.31 5.30
N PRO A 266 -9.50 12.45 5.41
CA PRO A 266 -8.71 13.01 4.31
C PRO A 266 -7.69 12.03 3.70
N LEU A 267 -7.12 11.14 4.53
CA LEU A 267 -6.23 10.08 4.02
C LEU A 267 -6.98 9.10 3.13
N THR A 268 -8.19 8.72 3.53
CA THR A 268 -9.01 7.78 2.76
C THR A 268 -9.45 8.39 1.43
N MET A 269 -9.80 9.68 1.42
CA MET A 269 -10.19 10.41 0.21
C MET A 269 -9.09 10.48 -0.85
N GLY A 270 -7.85 10.56 -0.43
CA GLY A 270 -6.71 10.61 -1.35
C GLY A 270 -6.10 9.23 -1.68
N LYS A 271 -6.69 8.13 -1.19
CA LYS A 271 -6.19 6.77 -1.50
C LYS A 271 -6.70 6.27 -2.84
N PRO A 272 -5.87 5.51 -3.57
CA PRO A 272 -6.32 4.86 -4.80
C PRO A 272 -7.33 3.76 -4.50
N GLU A 273 -8.18 3.48 -5.48
CA GLU A 273 -9.19 2.44 -5.45
C GLU A 273 -8.60 1.03 -5.66
N ASN A 274 -7.42 0.76 -5.13
CA ASN A 274 -6.66 -0.48 -5.35
C ASN A 274 -7.48 -1.75 -5.08
N LYS A 275 -8.33 -1.76 -4.05
CA LYS A 275 -9.19 -2.91 -3.75
C LYS A 275 -10.30 -3.08 -4.79
N LEU A 276 -10.91 -1.99 -5.22
CA LEU A 276 -11.93 -2.00 -6.27
C LEU A 276 -11.34 -2.52 -7.58
N LEU A 277 -10.19 -1.99 -7.98
CA LEU A 277 -9.48 -2.41 -9.19
C LEU A 277 -9.07 -3.89 -9.11
N LEU A 278 -8.64 -4.36 -7.94
CA LEU A 278 -8.30 -5.76 -7.72
C LEU A 278 -9.54 -6.66 -7.83
N PHE A 279 -10.66 -6.28 -7.22
CA PHE A 279 -11.91 -7.03 -7.32
C PHE A 279 -12.46 -7.04 -8.74
N TRP A 280 -12.43 -5.91 -9.46
CA TRP A 280 -12.81 -5.85 -10.88
C TRP A 280 -11.92 -6.72 -11.76
N ARG A 281 -10.61 -6.73 -11.50
CA ARG A 281 -9.69 -7.64 -12.18
C ARG A 281 -10.06 -9.10 -12.00
N MET A 282 -10.58 -9.47 -10.84
CA MET A 282 -11.07 -10.81 -10.55
C MET A 282 -12.52 -11.05 -11.00
N GLY A 283 -13.19 -10.08 -11.63
CA GLY A 283 -14.58 -10.16 -12.04
C GLY A 283 -15.57 -10.22 -10.87
N MET A 284 -15.21 -9.66 -9.71
CA MET A 284 -16.11 -9.63 -8.55
C MET A 284 -17.11 -8.48 -8.65
N PRO A 285 -18.42 -8.75 -8.41
CA PRO A 285 -19.43 -7.71 -8.22
C PRO A 285 -19.26 -7.01 -6.88
#